data_b635954543aac575ac3ce106c5f3cf08
#
_entry.id   b635954543aac575ac3ce106c5f3cf08
#
_cell.length_a   1.000
_cell.length_b   1.000
_cell.length_c   1.000
_cell.angle_alpha   90.00
_cell.angle_beta   90.00
_cell.angle_gamma   90.00
#
_symmetry.space_group_name_H-M   'P 1'
#
loop_
_entity.id
_entity.type
_entity.pdbx_description
1 polymer ?
#
loop_
_entity_poly.entity_id
_entity_poly.type
_entity_poly.pdbx_seq_one_letter_code
_entity_poly.pdbx_strand_id
1 'polypeptide(L)'
;ESPVELIVRENELAKKTASSYYNQYDTVRTLEFTDNKLHIKGLSYSYGINLGKDKDITRKIIFENKKTYKTYSYDLGYTLDGLYEAILPDDDNLSKDKAWYDKTLDLKELPKGTYTIYITTSANITDISELPNSLNKDLSKIKTTIDNQKYSFDTNFDRDSRIELIVE
;
A
#
# COMPACT_ATOMS: atom_id res chain seq x y z
N GLU A 1 -15.64 4.86 -3.14
CA GLU A 1 -14.46 5.02 -3.99
C GLU A 1 -14.72 4.51 -5.39
N SER A 2 -14.49 5.31 -6.41
CA SER A 2 -14.70 4.90 -7.79
C SER A 2 -13.57 3.98 -8.27
N PRO A 3 -13.86 2.96 -9.09
CA PRO A 3 -12.82 2.17 -9.72
C PRO A 3 -11.93 3.05 -10.60
N VAL A 4 -10.63 2.79 -10.59
CA VAL A 4 -9.69 3.43 -11.50
C VAL A 4 -9.80 2.76 -12.87
N GLU A 5 -9.58 3.50 -13.94
CA GLU A 5 -9.63 2.94 -15.28
C GLU A 5 -8.59 1.84 -15.46
N LEU A 6 -9.08 0.67 -15.82
CA LEU A 6 -8.31 -0.56 -15.80
C LEU A 6 -7.13 -0.55 -16.78
N ILE A 7 -7.34 -0.08 -18.01
CA ILE A 7 -6.32 -0.13 -19.06
C ILE A 7 -5.10 0.72 -18.68
N VAL A 8 -5.33 1.90 -18.17
CA VAL A 8 -4.24 2.80 -17.74
C VAL A 8 -3.45 2.17 -16.60
N ARG A 9 -4.16 1.60 -15.63
CA ARG A 9 -3.55 0.96 -14.49
C ARG A 9 -2.70 -0.25 -14.87
N GLU A 10 -3.21 -1.13 -15.72
CA GLU A 10 -2.45 -2.30 -16.17
C GLU A 10 -1.13 -1.91 -16.83
N ASN A 11 -1.14 -0.87 -17.65
CA ASN A 11 0.08 -0.38 -18.28
C ASN A 11 1.07 0.18 -17.26
N GLU A 12 0.60 0.91 -16.27
CA GLU A 12 1.43 1.44 -15.20
C GLU A 12 2.02 0.32 -14.35
N LEU A 13 1.21 -0.64 -13.94
CA LEU A 13 1.66 -1.78 -13.15
C LEU A 13 2.68 -2.63 -13.90
N ALA A 14 2.46 -2.89 -15.18
CA ALA A 14 3.38 -3.66 -15.99
C ALA A 14 4.75 -2.98 -16.10
N LYS A 15 4.77 -1.68 -16.33
CA LYS A 15 6.01 -0.88 -16.36
C LYS A 15 6.76 -0.94 -15.04
N LYS A 16 6.05 -0.78 -13.93
CA LYS A 16 6.65 -0.71 -12.61
C LYS A 16 7.12 -2.07 -12.11
N THR A 17 6.37 -3.11 -12.34
CA THR A 17 6.80 -4.47 -11.98
C THR A 17 8.11 -4.85 -12.67
N ALA A 18 8.32 -4.37 -13.89
CA ALA A 18 9.54 -4.65 -14.63
C ALA A 18 10.74 -3.81 -14.18
N SER A 19 10.55 -2.55 -13.77
CA SER A 19 11.64 -1.59 -13.63
C SER A 19 11.94 -1.13 -12.19
N SER A 20 10.96 -1.08 -11.30
CA SER A 20 11.13 -0.45 -10.01
C SER A 20 11.40 -1.41 -8.84
N TYR A 21 11.47 -2.68 -9.10
CA TYR A 21 11.67 -3.71 -8.09
C TYR A 21 12.90 -3.48 -7.21
N TYR A 22 13.98 -2.96 -7.78
CA TYR A 22 15.23 -2.70 -7.08
C TYR A 22 15.33 -1.33 -6.43
N ASN A 23 14.40 -0.42 -6.74
CA ASN A 23 14.52 0.98 -6.36
C ASN A 23 13.54 1.40 -5.27
N GLN A 24 12.50 0.60 -5.04
CA GLN A 24 11.46 0.95 -4.10
C GLN A 24 11.57 0.14 -2.82
N TYR A 25 11.45 0.85 -1.71
CA TYR A 25 11.40 0.26 -0.38
C TYR A 25 10.02 0.49 0.23
N ASP A 26 9.35 -0.59 0.57
CA ASP A 26 8.06 -0.57 1.24
C ASP A 26 8.10 -1.42 2.51
N THR A 27 7.54 -0.89 3.57
CA THR A 27 7.40 -1.63 4.82
C THR A 27 6.05 -1.29 5.43
N VAL A 28 5.23 -2.28 5.70
CA VAL A 28 4.06 -2.11 6.53
C VAL A 28 4.43 -2.41 7.98
N ARG A 29 4.08 -1.50 8.90
CA ARG A 29 4.37 -1.62 10.33
C ARG A 29 3.14 -1.97 11.13
N THR A 30 2.00 -1.41 10.76
CA THR A 30 0.72 -1.67 11.42
C THR A 30 -0.30 -2.05 10.36
N LEU A 31 -1.01 -3.12 10.62
CA LEU A 31 -2.14 -3.56 9.80
C LEU A 31 -3.13 -4.22 10.76
N GLU A 32 -4.23 -3.51 11.05
CA GLU A 32 -5.22 -3.99 12.02
C GLU A 32 -6.59 -3.38 11.75
N PHE A 33 -7.63 -4.07 12.20
CA PHE A 33 -8.99 -3.53 12.19
C PHE A 33 -9.33 -2.97 13.56
N THR A 34 -9.77 -1.71 13.59
CA THR A 34 -10.24 -1.03 14.79
C THR A 34 -11.52 -0.30 14.44
N ASP A 35 -12.59 -0.52 15.20
CA ASP A 35 -13.90 0.07 14.94
C ASP A 35 -14.40 -0.16 13.51
N ASN A 36 -14.21 -1.37 13.00
CA ASN A 36 -14.59 -1.76 11.64
C ASN A 36 -13.90 -0.99 10.52
N LYS A 37 -12.75 -0.40 10.82
CA LYS A 37 -11.91 0.28 9.83
C LYS A 37 -10.52 -0.31 9.84
N LEU A 38 -9.87 -0.25 8.70
CA LEU A 38 -8.48 -0.71 8.57
C LEU A 38 -7.54 0.41 8.95
N HIS A 39 -6.74 0.19 9.97
CA HIS A 39 -5.60 1.04 10.28
C HIS A 39 -4.35 0.45 9.63
N ILE A 40 -3.73 1.22 8.75
CA ILE A 40 -2.48 0.87 8.09
C ILE A 40 -1.44 1.95 8.33
N LYS A 41 -0.26 1.53 8.75
CA LYS A 41 0.89 2.41 8.95
C LYS A 41 2.13 1.77 8.38
N GLY A 42 2.95 2.56 7.73
CA GLY A 42 4.18 2.05 7.14
C GLY A 42 4.98 3.14 6.48
N LEU A 43 5.92 2.72 5.65
CA LEU A 43 6.71 3.66 4.86
C LEU A 43 6.90 3.15 3.44
N SER A 44 7.04 4.09 2.52
CA SER A 44 7.28 3.82 1.11
C SER A 44 8.15 4.94 0.53
N TYR A 45 9.29 4.58 -0.02
CA TYR A 45 10.14 5.51 -0.72
C TYR A 45 10.93 4.80 -1.82
N SER A 46 11.45 5.57 -2.75
CA SER A 46 12.27 5.05 -3.84
C SER A 46 13.61 5.75 -3.88
N TYR A 47 14.64 4.99 -4.22
CA TYR A 47 15.97 5.52 -4.44
C TYR A 47 15.93 6.61 -5.53
N GLY A 48 16.55 7.74 -5.27
CA GLY A 48 16.63 8.85 -6.24
C GLY A 48 15.43 9.77 -6.25
N ILE A 49 14.44 9.58 -5.35
CA ILE A 49 13.28 10.46 -5.26
C ILE A 49 13.31 11.25 -3.96
N ASN A 50 13.20 12.56 -4.09
CA ASN A 50 13.17 13.46 -2.95
C ASN A 50 11.76 13.55 -2.37
N LEU A 51 11.61 13.13 -1.11
CA LEU A 51 10.36 13.18 -0.36
C LEU A 51 10.45 14.20 0.79
N GLY A 52 11.14 15.31 0.57
CA GLY A 52 11.28 16.36 1.57
C GLY A 52 9.99 17.12 1.85
N LYS A 53 10.01 17.90 2.94
CA LYS A 53 8.86 18.67 3.41
C LYS A 53 8.34 19.67 2.41
N ASP A 54 9.19 20.15 1.52
CA ASP A 54 8.87 21.12 0.47
C ASP A 54 8.32 20.47 -0.82
N LYS A 55 8.23 19.15 -0.85
CA LYS A 55 7.75 18.40 -2.03
C LYS A 55 6.29 18.03 -1.87
N ASP A 56 5.53 18.21 -2.96
CA ASP A 56 4.17 17.67 -3.06
C ASP A 56 4.26 16.20 -3.41
N ILE A 57 3.65 15.38 -2.58
CA ILE A 57 3.55 13.94 -2.86
C ILE A 57 2.09 13.49 -2.80
N THR A 58 1.78 12.48 -3.60
CA THR A 58 0.53 11.74 -3.54
C THR A 58 0.86 10.29 -3.26
N ARG A 59 0.21 9.72 -2.28
CA ARG A 59 0.37 8.29 -1.96
C ARG A 59 -1.01 7.66 -1.87
N LYS A 60 -1.16 6.52 -2.54
CA LYS A 60 -2.42 5.78 -2.53
C LYS A 60 -2.18 4.31 -2.25
N ILE A 61 -3.17 3.68 -1.64
CA ILE A 61 -3.28 2.23 -1.61
C ILE A 61 -4.33 1.82 -2.63
N ILE A 62 -4.03 0.79 -3.40
CA ILE A 62 -4.89 0.31 -4.46
C ILE A 62 -5.18 -1.17 -4.23
N PHE A 63 -6.46 -1.50 -4.19
CA PHE A 63 -6.94 -2.88 -4.13
C PHE A 63 -7.40 -3.30 -5.53
N GLU A 64 -6.70 -4.26 -6.11
CA GLU A 64 -7.04 -4.79 -7.44
C GLU A 64 -7.66 -6.17 -7.30
N ASN A 65 -8.91 -6.32 -7.75
CA ASN A 65 -9.59 -7.60 -7.73
C ASN A 65 -8.88 -8.57 -8.68
N LYS A 66 -8.44 -9.71 -8.18
CA LYS A 66 -7.67 -10.69 -8.95
C LYS A 66 -8.45 -11.32 -10.08
N LYS A 67 -9.77 -11.35 -10.00
CA LYS A 67 -10.65 -11.98 -10.99
C LYS A 67 -11.12 -10.99 -12.04
N THR A 68 -11.60 -9.82 -11.63
CA THR A 68 -12.19 -8.81 -12.52
C THR A 68 -11.20 -7.76 -12.97
N TYR A 69 -10.05 -7.65 -12.29
CA TYR A 69 -9.02 -6.62 -12.47
C TYR A 69 -9.51 -5.20 -12.19
N LYS A 70 -10.70 -5.04 -11.63
CA LYS A 70 -11.15 -3.72 -11.16
C LYS A 70 -10.34 -3.27 -9.97
N THR A 71 -10.10 -1.98 -9.91
CA THR A 71 -9.27 -1.38 -8.86
C THR A 71 -10.07 -0.37 -8.04
N TYR A 72 -9.74 -0.30 -6.76
CA TYR A 72 -10.34 0.61 -5.79
C TYR A 72 -9.19 1.26 -5.04
N SER A 73 -9.12 2.58 -5.07
CA SER A 73 -8.02 3.31 -4.48
C SER A 73 -8.45 4.20 -3.33
N TYR A 74 -7.57 4.32 -2.35
CA TYR A 74 -7.75 5.19 -1.20
C TYR A 74 -6.50 6.03 -1.03
N ASP A 75 -6.69 7.28 -0.62
CA ASP A 75 -5.58 8.16 -0.33
C ASP A 75 -4.89 7.74 0.98
N LEU A 76 -3.58 7.58 0.95
CA LEU A 76 -2.76 7.37 2.13
C LEU A 76 -2.04 8.63 2.59
N GLY A 77 -1.71 9.52 1.65
CA GLY A 77 -0.95 10.71 1.96
C GLY A 77 0.39 10.42 2.65
N TYR A 78 0.71 11.22 3.62
CA TYR A 78 1.93 11.07 4.42
C TYR A 78 1.70 11.58 5.84
N THR A 79 2.59 11.17 6.75
CA THR A 79 2.71 11.74 8.08
C THR A 79 4.17 12.06 8.38
N LEU A 80 4.40 13.11 9.16
CA LEU A 80 5.73 13.43 9.65
C LEU A 80 6.02 12.80 11.03
N ASP A 81 5.01 12.20 11.64
CA ASP A 81 5.11 11.62 12.99
C ASP A 81 5.99 10.36 13.04
N GLY A 82 6.23 9.73 11.89
CA GLY A 82 7.07 8.53 11.80
C GLY A 82 8.57 8.79 11.70
N LEU A 83 9.00 10.04 11.61
CA LEU A 83 10.41 10.41 11.36
C LEU A 83 11.39 9.82 12.37
N TYR A 84 10.98 9.63 13.60
CA TYR A 84 11.85 9.17 14.68
C TYR A 84 11.71 7.67 14.98
N GLU A 85 10.83 6.98 14.29
CA GLU A 85 10.57 5.56 14.54
C GLU A 85 11.60 4.63 13.91
N ALA A 86 12.32 5.12 12.90
CA ALA A 86 13.37 4.36 12.24
C ALA A 86 14.39 5.30 11.60
N ILE A 87 15.64 4.84 11.57
CA ILE A 87 16.68 5.51 10.80
C ILE A 87 16.61 4.91 9.38
N LEU A 88 16.30 5.75 8.41
CA LEU A 88 16.24 5.33 7.01
C LEU A 88 17.61 5.45 6.35
N PRO A 89 17.92 4.57 5.39
CA PRO A 89 19.18 4.67 4.66
C PRO A 89 19.32 6.01 3.95
N ASP A 90 20.51 6.57 3.98
CA ASP A 90 20.85 7.83 3.30
C ASP A 90 21.87 7.55 2.19
N ASP A 91 21.48 6.65 1.29
CA ASP A 91 22.35 6.18 0.20
C ASP A 91 22.27 7.05 -1.05
N ASP A 92 21.28 7.94 -1.14
CA ASP A 92 21.11 8.88 -2.28
C ASP A 92 21.15 10.34 -1.86
N ASN A 93 21.37 10.66 -0.59
CA ASN A 93 21.38 12.02 -0.01
C ASN A 93 20.09 12.81 -0.25
N LEU A 94 18.99 12.13 -0.49
CA LEU A 94 17.69 12.78 -0.67
C LEU A 94 16.84 12.61 0.57
N SER A 95 15.99 13.61 0.83
CA SER A 95 15.11 13.58 1.99
C SER A 95 14.06 12.50 1.87
N LYS A 96 13.74 11.87 3.00
CA LYS A 96 12.69 10.86 3.15
C LYS A 96 11.64 11.27 4.18
N ASP A 97 11.50 12.59 4.42
CA ASP A 97 10.60 13.12 5.45
C ASP A 97 9.15 12.66 5.26
N LYS A 98 8.69 12.60 4.01
CA LYS A 98 7.32 12.19 3.65
C LYS A 98 7.23 10.71 3.25
N ALA A 99 8.18 9.89 3.66
CA ALA A 99 8.15 8.46 3.38
C ALA A 99 7.08 7.71 4.19
N TRP A 100 6.72 8.22 5.35
CA TRP A 100 5.79 7.57 6.28
C TRP A 100 4.34 7.87 5.94
N TYR A 101 3.48 6.88 6.13
CA TYR A 101 2.03 7.03 6.07
C TYR A 101 1.40 6.37 7.30
N ASP A 102 0.24 6.90 7.69
CA ASP A 102 -0.57 6.41 8.81
C ASP A 102 -2.01 6.78 8.51
N LYS A 103 -2.83 5.80 8.17
CA LYS A 103 -4.19 6.08 7.70
C LYS A 103 -5.17 5.04 8.19
N THR A 104 -6.38 5.48 8.45
CA THR A 104 -7.53 4.63 8.75
C THR A 104 -8.46 4.65 7.54
N LEU A 105 -8.80 3.47 7.03
CA LEU A 105 -9.58 3.30 5.81
C LEU A 105 -10.88 2.58 6.11
N ASP A 106 -11.96 3.07 5.51
CA ASP A 106 -13.25 2.40 5.51
C ASP A 106 -13.38 1.55 4.25
N LEU A 107 -13.32 0.22 4.41
CA LEU A 107 -13.33 -0.72 3.30
C LEU A 107 -14.72 -1.26 2.94
N LYS A 108 -15.78 -0.73 3.55
CA LYS A 108 -17.13 -1.29 3.38
C LYS A 108 -17.65 -1.27 1.95
N GLU A 109 -17.11 -0.40 1.10
CA GLU A 109 -17.51 -0.29 -0.30
C GLU A 109 -16.82 -1.31 -1.21
N LEU A 110 -15.84 -2.07 -0.70
CA LEU A 110 -15.17 -3.08 -1.51
C LEU A 110 -16.10 -4.26 -1.77
N PRO A 111 -16.32 -4.63 -3.04
CA PRO A 111 -17.05 -5.86 -3.36
C PRO A 111 -16.33 -7.12 -2.88
N LYS A 112 -17.05 -8.20 -2.77
CA LYS A 112 -16.47 -9.50 -2.46
C LYS A 112 -15.44 -9.91 -3.49
N GLY A 113 -14.35 -10.48 -3.04
CA GLY A 113 -13.27 -10.95 -3.90
C GLY A 113 -11.94 -11.01 -3.17
N THR A 114 -10.93 -11.45 -3.90
CA THR A 114 -9.54 -11.45 -3.42
C THR A 114 -8.79 -10.33 -4.14
N TYR A 115 -8.05 -9.54 -3.39
CA TYR A 115 -7.40 -8.32 -3.88
C TYR A 115 -5.90 -8.37 -3.71
N THR A 116 -5.18 -8.04 -4.78
CA THR A 116 -3.78 -7.65 -4.70
C THR A 116 -3.72 -6.22 -4.19
N ILE A 117 -2.76 -5.91 -3.34
CA ILE A 117 -2.62 -4.59 -2.73
C ILE A 117 -1.36 -3.92 -3.26
N TYR A 118 -1.52 -2.70 -3.76
CA TYR A 118 -0.41 -1.89 -4.24
C TYR A 118 -0.34 -0.59 -3.47
N ILE A 119 0.88 -0.10 -3.28
CA ILE A 119 1.14 1.25 -2.78
C ILE A 119 1.74 2.05 -3.94
N THR A 120 1.18 3.23 -4.19
CA THR A 120 1.76 4.18 -5.14
C THR A 120 2.29 5.39 -4.39
N THR A 121 3.44 5.87 -4.81
CA THR A 121 4.00 7.14 -4.32
C THR A 121 4.40 7.98 -5.51
N SER A 122 3.83 9.16 -5.62
CA SER A 122 4.11 10.12 -6.69
C SER A 122 4.72 11.38 -6.11
N ALA A 123 5.88 11.74 -6.63
CA ALA A 123 6.49 13.06 -6.46
C ALA A 123 6.70 13.65 -7.85
N ASN A 124 7.89 13.57 -8.42
CA ASN A 124 8.12 13.87 -9.84
C ASN A 124 7.85 12.65 -10.72
N ILE A 125 7.97 11.46 -10.14
CA ILE A 125 7.77 10.17 -10.78
C ILE A 125 6.81 9.37 -9.90
N THR A 126 5.99 8.54 -10.52
CA THR A 126 5.09 7.64 -9.80
C THR A 126 5.70 6.25 -9.72
N ASP A 127 5.83 5.75 -8.49
CA ASP A 127 6.24 4.38 -8.22
C ASP A 127 5.07 3.56 -7.70
N ILE A 128 5.02 2.30 -8.11
CA ILE A 128 4.00 1.34 -7.71
C ILE A 128 4.69 0.06 -7.27
N SER A 129 4.31 -0.45 -6.10
CA SER A 129 4.77 -1.77 -5.64
C SER A 129 3.66 -2.53 -4.93
N GLU A 130 3.74 -3.86 -4.97
CA GLU A 130 2.87 -4.70 -4.17
C GLU A 130 3.26 -4.60 -2.70
N LEU A 131 2.25 -4.63 -1.81
CA LEU A 131 2.47 -4.52 -0.37
C LEU A 131 3.18 -5.78 0.15
N PRO A 132 4.41 -5.67 0.66
CA PRO A 132 5.12 -6.83 1.17
C PRO A 132 4.62 -7.23 2.55
N ASN A 133 4.77 -8.49 2.88
CA ASN A 133 4.53 -8.96 4.24
C ASN A 133 5.78 -8.73 5.09
N SER A 134 5.88 -7.55 5.68
CA SER A 134 6.95 -7.17 6.60
C SER A 134 6.48 -7.17 8.06
N LEU A 135 5.27 -7.66 8.31
CA LEU A 135 4.71 -7.77 9.66
C LEU A 135 5.26 -8.99 10.37
N ASN A 136 5.65 -8.80 11.63
CA ASN A 136 6.08 -9.90 12.48
C ASN A 136 4.89 -10.43 13.29
N LYS A 137 3.83 -10.84 12.59
CA LYS A 137 2.64 -11.44 13.21
C LYS A 137 1.86 -12.27 12.20
N ASP A 138 0.98 -13.10 12.73
CA ASP A 138 0.13 -13.98 11.95
C ASP A 138 -0.98 -13.17 11.25
N LEU A 139 -0.94 -13.09 9.94
CA LEU A 139 -1.93 -12.38 9.13
C LEU A 139 -3.35 -12.93 9.32
N SER A 140 -3.49 -14.23 9.58
CA SER A 140 -4.81 -14.84 9.76
C SER A 140 -5.60 -14.30 10.94
N LYS A 141 -4.94 -13.60 11.86
CA LYS A 141 -5.56 -12.95 13.00
C LYS A 141 -6.03 -11.53 12.71
N ILE A 142 -5.67 -10.98 11.55
CA ILE A 142 -6.09 -9.65 11.14
C ILE A 142 -7.36 -9.80 10.31
N LYS A 143 -8.50 -9.72 10.98
CA LYS A 143 -9.80 -9.97 10.36
C LYS A 143 -10.90 -9.25 11.09
N THR A 144 -12.00 -8.98 10.39
CA THR A 144 -13.21 -8.41 10.96
C THR A 144 -14.42 -8.77 10.10
N THR A 145 -15.60 -8.51 10.63
CA THR A 145 -16.86 -8.63 9.88
C THR A 145 -17.56 -7.27 9.91
N ILE A 146 -17.90 -6.76 8.76
CA ILE A 146 -18.61 -5.50 8.59
C ILE A 146 -19.83 -5.76 7.70
N ASP A 147 -21.02 -5.48 8.20
CA ASP A 147 -22.28 -5.66 7.44
C ASP A 147 -22.39 -7.05 6.77
N ASN A 148 -22.09 -8.10 7.52
CA ASN A 148 -22.10 -9.50 7.08
C ASN A 148 -21.03 -9.85 6.03
N GLN A 149 -20.11 -8.96 5.71
CA GLN A 149 -18.93 -9.27 4.91
C GLN A 149 -17.74 -9.52 5.82
N LYS A 150 -16.98 -10.55 5.52
CA LYS A 150 -15.76 -10.89 6.25
C LYS A 150 -14.56 -10.31 5.52
N TYR A 151 -13.69 -9.65 6.26
CA TYR A 151 -12.44 -9.08 5.77
C TYR A 151 -11.30 -9.78 6.46
N SER A 152 -10.38 -10.31 5.68
CA SER A 152 -9.20 -10.99 6.21
C SER A 152 -8.01 -10.77 5.29
N PHE A 153 -6.81 -11.04 5.81
CA PHE A 153 -5.58 -10.95 5.04
C PHE A 153 -4.90 -12.30 4.95
N ASP A 154 -4.22 -12.53 3.85
CA ASP A 154 -3.44 -13.72 3.61
C ASP A 154 -2.18 -13.35 2.82
N THR A 155 -1.28 -14.31 2.71
CA THR A 155 -0.04 -14.14 1.96
C THR A 155 -0.17 -14.82 0.60
N ASN A 156 0.22 -14.10 -0.45
CA ASN A 156 0.37 -14.70 -1.77
C ASN A 156 1.77 -15.32 -1.87
N PHE A 157 1.87 -16.62 -1.73
CA PHE A 157 3.16 -17.34 -1.75
C PHE A 157 3.82 -17.36 -3.13
N ASP A 158 3.03 -17.20 -4.20
CA ASP A 158 3.55 -17.17 -5.56
C ASP A 158 4.30 -15.87 -5.89
N ARG A 159 4.16 -14.86 -5.02
CA ARG A 159 4.67 -13.52 -5.24
C ARG A 159 5.48 -13.00 -4.05
N ASP A 160 6.46 -13.77 -3.58
CA ASP A 160 7.39 -13.37 -2.51
C ASP A 160 6.72 -12.87 -1.23
N SER A 161 5.71 -13.59 -0.78
CA SER A 161 4.99 -13.27 0.47
C SER A 161 4.36 -11.87 0.45
N ARG A 162 3.69 -11.53 -0.62
CA ARG A 162 2.90 -10.30 -0.68
C ARG A 162 1.59 -10.48 0.05
N ILE A 163 1.08 -9.38 0.62
CA ILE A 163 -0.20 -9.40 1.36
C ILE A 163 -1.35 -9.26 0.40
N GLU A 164 -2.37 -10.10 0.59
CA GLU A 164 -3.66 -10.02 -0.12
C GLU A 164 -4.78 -9.73 0.85
N LEU A 165 -5.81 -9.03 0.40
CA LEU A 165 -7.07 -8.85 1.14
C LEU A 165 -8.12 -9.77 0.56
N ILE A 166 -8.88 -10.44 1.45
CA ILE A 166 -9.99 -11.32 1.08
C ILE A 166 -11.26 -10.74 1.67
N VAL A 167 -12.24 -10.48 0.81
CA VAL A 167 -13.58 -10.01 1.20
C VAL A 167 -14.60 -11.08 0.80
N GLU A 168 -15.24 -11.69 1.78
CA GLU A 168 -16.21 -12.78 1.60
C GLU A 168 -17.59 -12.45 2.14
#